data_f45686beefb8eafbe0c2e2830d8eb59e
#
_entry.id   f45686beefb8eafbe0c2e2830d8eb59e
#
_cell.length_a   1.000
_cell.length_b   1.000
_cell.length_c   1.000
_cell.angle_alpha   90.00
_cell.angle_beta   90.00
_cell.angle_gamma   90.00
#
_symmetry.space_group_name_H-M   'P 1'
#
loop_
_entity.id
_entity.type
_entity.pdbx_description
1 polymer ?
#
loop_
_entity_poly.entity_id
_entity_poly.type
_entity_poly.pdbx_seq_one_letter_code
_entity_poly.pdbx_strand_id
1 'polypeptide(L)'
;RTWWAPSVGEQVLILAVGGELDTAFVLPGIYSGDNPXPSASADALHIRFPDGAVIEYEPETSALTVSGIKTASVTASDSVTATVPVVXVKASTRVTLDTPEVVCTNXLXTGTLEVQKGGTMRGNIEHTGGELSSNGKVLHTHKHPGDSGGTTGSPL
;
A
#
# COMPACT_ATOMS: atom_id res chain seq x y z
N ARG A 1 -9.34 -25.14 8.57
CA ARG A 1 -9.84 -25.02 9.94
C ARG A 1 -9.98 -23.55 10.31
N THR A 2 -11.12 -23.17 10.88
CA THR A 2 -11.39 -21.82 11.34
C THR A 2 -11.45 -21.83 12.86
N TRP A 3 -10.71 -20.93 13.50
CA TRP A 3 -10.78 -20.73 14.94
C TRP A 3 -11.40 -19.36 15.22
N TRP A 4 -12.54 -19.35 15.89
CA TRP A 4 -13.22 -18.13 16.28
C TRP A 4 -13.89 -18.35 17.63
N ALA A 5 -13.31 -17.83 18.69
CA ALA A 5 -13.86 -17.95 20.02
C ALA A 5 -15.04 -16.98 20.20
N PRO A 6 -16.15 -17.41 20.81
CA PRO A 6 -17.25 -16.48 21.13
C PRO A 6 -16.80 -15.40 22.08
N SER A 7 -17.40 -14.21 21.96
CA SER A 7 -17.17 -13.11 22.88
C SER A 7 -18.02 -13.28 24.14
N VAL A 8 -17.58 -12.67 25.24
CA VAL A 8 -18.37 -12.66 26.47
C VAL A 8 -19.70 -11.94 26.22
N GLY A 9 -20.81 -12.57 26.56
CA GLY A 9 -22.15 -12.06 26.33
C GLY A 9 -22.75 -12.44 24.97
N GLU A 10 -21.98 -13.10 24.11
CA GLU A 10 -22.49 -13.55 22.82
C GLU A 10 -23.42 -14.76 23.01
N GLN A 11 -24.53 -14.77 22.30
CA GLN A 11 -25.45 -15.90 22.28
C GLN A 11 -24.91 -16.99 21.38
N VAL A 12 -24.89 -18.22 21.87
CA VAL A 12 -24.37 -19.38 21.12
C VAL A 12 -25.36 -20.54 21.20
N LEU A 13 -25.26 -21.46 20.23
CA LEU A 13 -25.95 -22.74 20.29
C LEU A 13 -24.94 -23.82 20.66
N ILE A 14 -25.28 -24.64 21.63
CA ILE A 14 -24.44 -25.76 22.09
C ILE A 14 -25.10 -27.05 21.66
N LEU A 15 -24.35 -27.88 20.96
CA LEU A 15 -24.79 -29.23 20.56
C LEU A 15 -23.93 -30.25 21.31
N ALA A 16 -24.53 -30.90 22.28
CA ALA A 16 -23.84 -31.88 23.11
C ALA A 16 -24.22 -33.28 22.68
N VAL A 17 -23.26 -34.01 22.08
CA VAL A 17 -23.48 -35.37 21.60
C VAL A 17 -23.67 -36.30 22.82
N GLY A 18 -24.84 -36.95 22.89
CA GLY A 18 -25.18 -37.79 24.04
C GLY A 18 -25.30 -37.05 25.37
N GLY A 19 -25.41 -35.72 25.30
CA GLY A 19 -25.52 -34.89 26.51
C GLY A 19 -24.17 -34.54 27.15
N GLU A 20 -23.04 -34.95 26.54
CA GLU A 20 -21.72 -34.72 27.11
C GLU A 20 -21.18 -33.33 26.68
N LEU A 21 -21.00 -32.46 27.67
CA LEU A 21 -20.53 -31.11 27.41
C LEU A 21 -19.03 -31.03 27.05
N ASP A 22 -18.25 -32.03 27.50
CA ASP A 22 -16.81 -32.05 27.25
C ASP A 22 -16.48 -32.19 25.77
N THR A 23 -17.41 -32.73 24.97
CA THR A 23 -17.24 -32.93 23.53
C THR A 23 -18.26 -32.15 22.72
N ALA A 24 -18.84 -31.11 23.33
CA ALA A 24 -19.88 -30.31 22.66
C ALA A 24 -19.33 -29.43 21.54
N PHE A 25 -20.19 -29.16 20.58
CA PHE A 25 -19.93 -28.18 19.53
C PHE A 25 -20.61 -26.86 19.91
N VAL A 26 -19.91 -25.76 19.71
CA VAL A 26 -20.42 -24.44 19.98
C VAL A 26 -20.58 -23.70 18.64
N LEU A 27 -21.79 -23.24 18.34
CA LEU A 27 -22.07 -22.45 17.15
C LEU A 27 -22.29 -21.00 17.57
N PRO A 28 -21.31 -20.10 17.32
CA PRO A 28 -21.45 -18.68 17.65
C PRO A 28 -22.19 -17.92 16.54
N GLY A 29 -22.32 -16.60 16.69
CA GLY A 29 -22.89 -15.73 15.67
C GLY A 29 -24.42 -15.71 15.68
N ILE A 30 -25.03 -16.01 16.80
CA ILE A 30 -26.47 -15.90 16.99
C ILE A 30 -26.79 -14.46 17.37
N TYR A 31 -27.51 -13.74 16.53
CA TYR A 31 -27.81 -12.33 16.75
C TYR A 31 -28.86 -12.13 17.84
N SER A 32 -28.71 -11.04 18.57
CA SER A 32 -29.61 -10.69 19.67
C SER A 32 -29.68 -9.15 19.78
N GLY A 33 -30.49 -8.66 20.73
CA GLY A 33 -30.57 -7.22 20.97
C GLY A 33 -29.23 -6.60 21.35
N ASP A 34 -28.41 -7.37 22.10
CA ASP A 34 -27.08 -6.89 22.50
C ASP A 34 -26.01 -7.10 21.42
N ASN A 35 -26.26 -7.99 20.49
CA ASN A 35 -25.34 -8.32 19.41
C ASN A 35 -26.08 -8.35 18.06
N PRO A 36 -26.44 -7.16 17.54
CA PRO A 36 -27.25 -7.08 16.30
C PRO A 36 -26.42 -7.30 15.05
N UNK A 37 -26.97 -7.60 13.87
CA UNK A 37 -26.44 -7.81 12.89
C UNK A 37 -25.61 -6.87 12.51
N PRO A 38 -24.58 -7.05 12.15
CA PRO A 38 -23.64 -6.00 11.79
C PRO A 38 -23.82 -5.46 10.37
N SER A 39 -24.61 -6.10 9.56
CA SER A 39 -24.87 -5.68 8.20
C SER A 39 -26.32 -5.94 7.81
N ALA A 40 -26.90 -5.08 6.98
CA ALA A 40 -28.24 -5.26 6.42
C ALA A 40 -28.22 -5.88 5.01
N SER A 41 -27.04 -6.12 4.44
CA SER A 41 -26.93 -6.71 3.11
C SER A 41 -27.35 -8.17 3.16
N ALA A 42 -28.14 -8.58 2.18
CA ALA A 42 -28.55 -9.97 2.05
C ALA A 42 -27.46 -10.86 1.44
N ASP A 43 -26.51 -10.27 0.74
CA ASP A 43 -25.56 -11.02 -0.07
C ASP A 43 -24.11 -10.90 0.40
N ALA A 44 -23.80 -9.93 1.27
CA ALA A 44 -22.42 -9.68 1.70
C ALA A 44 -21.92 -10.78 2.64
N LEU A 45 -20.64 -11.13 2.48
CA LEU A 45 -19.90 -11.79 3.56
C LEU A 45 -19.32 -10.68 4.44
N HIS A 46 -19.77 -10.58 5.69
CA HIS A 46 -19.36 -9.53 6.61
C HIS A 46 -18.85 -10.14 7.90
N ILE A 47 -17.60 -9.84 8.23
CA ILE A 47 -16.97 -10.31 9.47
C ILE A 47 -16.56 -9.08 10.27
N ARG A 48 -17.12 -8.92 11.45
CA ARG A 48 -16.79 -7.82 12.35
C ARG A 48 -16.10 -8.37 13.61
N PHE A 49 -14.98 -7.77 13.94
CA PHE A 49 -14.18 -8.16 15.09
C PHE A 49 -14.52 -7.30 16.31
N PRO A 50 -14.22 -7.80 17.54
CA PRO A 50 -14.58 -7.05 18.77
C PRO A 50 -13.97 -5.65 18.86
N ASP A 51 -12.83 -5.40 18.21
CA ASP A 51 -12.18 -4.08 18.19
C ASP A 51 -12.73 -3.16 17.10
N GLY A 52 -13.75 -3.61 16.35
CA GLY A 52 -14.37 -2.84 15.28
C GLY A 52 -13.78 -3.05 13.90
N ALA A 53 -12.73 -3.87 13.78
CA ALA A 53 -12.19 -4.18 12.46
C ALA A 53 -13.21 -4.97 11.63
N VAL A 54 -13.15 -4.81 10.31
CA VAL A 54 -14.11 -5.44 9.39
C VAL A 54 -13.38 -6.01 8.18
N ILE A 55 -13.80 -7.22 7.78
CA ILE A 55 -13.51 -7.79 6.47
C ILE A 55 -14.86 -8.02 5.80
N GLU A 56 -15.05 -7.46 4.60
CA GLU A 56 -16.33 -7.58 3.90
C GLU A 56 -16.12 -7.77 2.41
N TYR A 57 -16.89 -8.64 1.81
CA TYR A 57 -17.10 -8.64 0.37
C TYR A 57 -18.57 -8.37 0.09
N GLU A 58 -18.85 -7.28 -0.61
CA GLU A 58 -20.21 -6.85 -0.96
C GLU A 58 -20.44 -7.08 -2.46
N PRO A 59 -21.25 -8.09 -2.83
CA PRO A 59 -21.49 -8.37 -4.25
C PRO A 59 -22.20 -7.26 -5.01
N GLU A 60 -23.06 -6.48 -4.36
CA GLU A 60 -23.80 -5.40 -5.04
C GLU A 60 -22.85 -4.38 -5.67
N THR A 61 -21.73 -4.12 -5.02
CA THR A 61 -20.71 -3.19 -5.53
C THR A 61 -19.44 -3.89 -6.00
N SER A 62 -19.37 -5.21 -5.84
CA SER A 62 -18.19 -6.04 -6.13
C SER A 62 -16.94 -5.54 -5.40
N ALA A 63 -17.11 -5.14 -4.15
CA ALA A 63 -16.03 -4.52 -3.37
C ALA A 63 -15.57 -5.43 -2.23
N LEU A 64 -14.25 -5.66 -2.17
CA LEU A 64 -13.61 -6.26 -1.01
C LEU A 64 -13.02 -5.15 -0.14
N THR A 65 -13.40 -5.12 1.12
CA THR A 65 -12.97 -4.09 2.07
C THR A 65 -12.33 -4.72 3.29
N VAL A 66 -11.16 -4.22 3.69
CA VAL A 66 -10.56 -4.49 5.00
C VAL A 66 -10.34 -3.14 5.67
N SER A 67 -10.94 -2.91 6.83
CA SER A 67 -10.89 -1.62 7.50
C SER A 67 -10.80 -1.76 9.02
N GLY A 68 -10.44 -0.67 9.69
CA GLY A 68 -10.35 -0.64 11.15
C GLY A 68 -9.16 -1.40 11.73
N ILE A 69 -8.22 -1.85 10.89
CA ILE A 69 -7.02 -2.56 11.34
C ILE A 69 -5.89 -1.55 11.61
N LYS A 70 -4.96 -1.91 12.48
CA LYS A 70 -3.76 -1.10 12.74
C LYS A 70 -2.62 -1.46 11.81
N THR A 71 -2.44 -2.75 11.54
CA THR A 71 -1.34 -3.23 10.71
C THR A 71 -1.84 -4.30 9.75
N ALA A 72 -1.22 -4.38 8.60
CA ALA A 72 -1.42 -5.48 7.66
C ALA A 72 -0.07 -6.01 7.23
N SER A 73 0.07 -7.33 7.17
CA SER A 73 1.31 -7.97 6.74
C SER A 73 0.97 -9.08 5.76
N VAL A 74 1.63 -9.05 4.62
CA VAL A 74 1.51 -10.12 3.61
C VAL A 74 2.91 -10.68 3.39
N THR A 75 3.09 -11.97 3.64
CA THR A 75 4.34 -12.69 3.40
C THR A 75 4.06 -13.85 2.46
N ALA A 76 4.70 -13.84 1.32
CA ALA A 76 4.56 -14.90 0.33
C ALA A 76 5.96 -15.40 -0.05
N SER A 77 6.09 -16.71 -0.33
CA SER A 77 7.38 -17.26 -0.70
C SER A 77 7.81 -16.88 -2.11
N ASP A 78 6.88 -16.59 -2.99
CA ASP A 78 7.17 -16.42 -4.41
C ASP A 78 6.84 -15.04 -4.92
N SER A 79 5.60 -14.59 -4.79
CA SER A 79 5.21 -13.31 -5.38
C SER A 79 3.95 -12.74 -4.76
N VAL A 80 3.80 -11.43 -4.91
CA VAL A 80 2.54 -10.70 -4.71
C VAL A 80 2.26 -9.94 -5.99
N THR A 81 1.07 -10.10 -6.56
CA THR A 81 0.68 -9.48 -7.83
C THR A 81 -0.58 -8.65 -7.66
N ALA A 82 -0.57 -7.44 -8.19
CA ALA A 82 -1.77 -6.62 -8.33
C ALA A 82 -1.95 -6.28 -9.81
N THR A 83 -3.08 -6.68 -10.40
CA THR A 83 -3.40 -6.42 -11.80
C THR A 83 -4.65 -5.56 -11.86
N VAL A 84 -4.45 -4.26 -11.98
CA VAL A 84 -5.53 -3.28 -11.93
C VAL A 84 -5.16 -2.08 -12.79
N PRO A 85 -6.13 -1.30 -13.29
CA PRO A 85 -5.81 -0.05 -13.97
C PRO A 85 -5.13 0.99 -13.10
N VAL A 86 -5.41 1.05 -11.80
CA VAL A 86 -4.84 2.07 -10.91
C VAL A 86 -4.46 1.43 -9.58
N VAL A 87 -3.29 1.74 -9.10
CA VAL A 87 -2.86 1.40 -7.72
C VAL A 87 -2.59 2.70 -6.98
N UNK A 88 -3.09 3.11 -5.96
CA UNK A 88 -2.95 4.14 -5.18
C UNK A 88 -2.33 3.72 -3.98
N VAL A 89 -1.29 4.04 -3.74
CA VAL A 89 -0.64 3.91 -2.44
C VAL A 89 -0.52 5.28 -1.78
N LYS A 90 -1.15 5.47 -0.65
CA LYS A 90 -1.10 6.74 0.10
C LYS A 90 -0.45 6.50 1.46
N ALA A 91 0.77 6.98 1.63
CA ALA A 91 1.52 6.90 2.89
C ALA A 91 1.85 8.31 3.34
N SER A 92 1.58 8.63 4.61
CA SER A 92 1.83 9.98 5.12
C SER A 92 3.31 10.24 5.39
N THR A 93 4.11 9.21 5.49
CA THR A 93 5.52 9.35 5.86
C THR A 93 6.45 8.79 4.79
N ARG A 94 6.27 7.55 4.39
CA ARG A 94 7.24 6.90 3.50
C ARG A 94 6.68 5.64 2.85
N VAL A 95 7.10 5.40 1.61
CA VAL A 95 7.02 4.08 0.96
C VAL A 95 8.46 3.60 0.79
N THR A 96 8.80 2.43 1.29
CA THR A 96 10.13 1.84 1.15
C THR A 96 10.06 0.66 0.19
N LEU A 97 10.92 0.68 -0.83
CA LEU A 97 11.09 -0.43 -1.76
C LEU A 97 12.50 -0.98 -1.57
N ASP A 98 12.63 -1.98 -0.70
CA ASP A 98 13.91 -2.59 -0.39
C ASP A 98 14.15 -3.78 -1.33
N THR A 99 14.76 -3.49 -2.47
CA THR A 99 14.91 -4.45 -3.57
C THR A 99 16.15 -4.08 -4.39
N PRO A 100 16.84 -5.06 -5.01
CA PRO A 100 17.93 -4.75 -5.93
C PRO A 100 17.49 -3.93 -7.14
N GLU A 101 16.22 -4.03 -7.57
CA GLU A 101 15.77 -3.33 -8.77
C GLU A 101 14.31 -2.89 -8.65
N VAL A 102 14.03 -1.67 -9.10
CA VAL A 102 12.67 -1.17 -9.33
C VAL A 102 12.56 -0.79 -10.80
N VAL A 103 11.58 -1.35 -11.51
CA VAL A 103 11.38 -1.07 -12.93
C VAL A 103 10.13 -0.23 -13.13
N CYS A 104 10.30 0.97 -13.70
CA CYS A 104 9.21 1.79 -14.22
C CYS A 104 9.28 1.73 -15.74
N THR A 105 8.36 1.04 -16.37
CA THR A 105 8.44 0.80 -17.82
C THR A 105 8.11 2.01 -18.66
N ASN A 106 7.49 3.03 -18.07
CA ASN A 106 7.10 4.25 -18.80
C ASN A 106 7.48 5.48 -17.96
N UNK A 107 6.69 6.49 -17.49
CA UNK A 107 6.97 7.64 -16.87
C UNK A 107 7.10 7.45 -15.44
N LEU A 108 7.93 8.09 -15.16
CA LEU A 108 8.07 8.27 -13.72
C LEU A 108 7.94 9.76 -13.36
N UNK A 109 7.04 10.21 -12.79
CA UNK A 109 6.78 11.43 -12.39
C UNK A 109 7.08 11.49 -11.00
N THR A 110 7.86 12.25 -10.68
CA THR A 110 8.26 12.49 -9.29
C THR A 110 8.42 13.99 -9.03
N GLY A 111 8.09 14.43 -7.82
CA GLY A 111 8.28 15.85 -7.46
C GLY A 111 9.75 16.22 -7.31
N THR A 112 10.55 15.34 -6.73
CA THR A 112 12.00 15.52 -6.61
C THR A 112 12.69 14.19 -6.82
N LEU A 113 13.98 14.23 -7.17
CA LEU A 113 14.77 13.03 -7.37
C LEU A 113 16.13 13.19 -6.69
N GLU A 114 16.50 12.24 -5.85
CA GLU A 114 17.86 12.15 -5.30
C GLU A 114 18.45 10.80 -5.69
N VAL A 115 19.61 10.83 -6.36
CA VAL A 115 20.34 9.62 -6.75
C VAL A 115 21.69 9.64 -6.03
N GLN A 116 21.85 8.81 -5.02
CA GLN A 116 23.00 8.88 -4.12
C GLN A 116 24.27 8.23 -4.67
N LYS A 117 24.13 7.21 -5.51
CA LYS A 117 25.31 6.45 -5.96
C LYS A 117 25.56 6.58 -7.47
N GLY A 118 24.84 7.48 -8.11
CA GLY A 118 25.02 7.70 -9.55
C GLY A 118 24.14 6.79 -10.40
N GLY A 119 24.28 6.92 -11.69
CA GLY A 119 23.46 6.17 -12.64
C GLY A 119 23.78 6.54 -14.06
N THR A 120 23.05 6.02 -15.01
CA THR A 120 23.18 6.30 -16.43
C THR A 120 21.85 6.82 -16.97
N MET A 121 21.92 7.90 -17.74
CA MET A 121 20.78 8.42 -18.49
C MET A 121 21.04 8.23 -19.98
N ARG A 122 20.04 7.78 -20.72
CA ARG A 122 20.16 7.58 -22.16
C ARG A 122 19.02 8.29 -22.87
N GLY A 123 19.28 8.78 -24.06
CA GLY A 123 18.33 9.55 -24.84
C GLY A 123 18.47 11.03 -24.58
N ASN A 124 17.55 11.81 -25.09
CA ASN A 124 17.59 13.26 -24.92
C ASN A 124 17.10 13.65 -23.55
N ILE A 125 17.79 14.58 -22.92
CA ILE A 125 17.41 15.13 -21.61
C ILE A 125 17.24 16.63 -21.79
N GLU A 126 16.04 17.13 -21.56
CA GLU A 126 15.75 18.55 -21.60
C GLU A 126 15.59 19.08 -20.19
N HIS A 127 16.36 20.09 -19.85
CA HIS A 127 16.26 20.78 -18.55
C HIS A 127 15.70 22.17 -18.77
N THR A 128 14.62 22.51 -18.08
CA THR A 128 13.99 23.82 -18.16
C THR A 128 13.61 24.33 -16.76
N GLY A 129 13.62 25.65 -16.59
CA GLY A 129 13.14 26.29 -15.39
C GLY A 129 14.00 26.03 -14.16
N GLY A 130 15.21 26.56 -14.15
CA GLY A 130 16.12 26.39 -13.02
C GLY A 130 17.55 26.19 -13.49
N GLU A 131 18.37 25.61 -12.67
CA GLU A 131 19.78 25.43 -12.97
C GLU A 131 20.18 23.95 -12.98
N LEU A 132 20.95 23.55 -13.96
CA LEU A 132 21.65 22.28 -13.96
C LEU A 132 23.14 22.58 -13.74
N SER A 133 23.71 22.07 -12.65
CA SER A 133 25.07 22.36 -12.29
C SER A 133 25.87 21.09 -11.99
N SER A 134 27.19 21.18 -12.16
CA SER A 134 28.11 20.12 -11.78
C SER A 134 29.29 20.76 -11.03
N ASN A 135 29.53 20.28 -9.79
CA ASN A 135 30.58 20.81 -8.92
C ASN A 135 30.55 22.35 -8.82
N GLY A 136 29.34 22.90 -8.67
CA GLY A 136 29.14 24.33 -8.50
C GLY A 136 29.22 25.14 -9.80
N LYS A 137 29.35 24.51 -10.94
CA LYS A 137 29.38 25.22 -12.23
C LYS A 137 28.03 25.00 -12.94
N VAL A 138 27.31 26.09 -13.21
CA VAL A 138 26.04 26.05 -13.93
C VAL A 138 26.31 25.85 -15.42
N LEU A 139 25.68 24.83 -16.00
CA LEU A 139 26.03 24.36 -17.33
C LEU A 139 25.74 25.42 -18.41
N HIS A 140 24.65 26.13 -18.32
CA HIS A 140 24.24 27.07 -19.37
C HIS A 140 24.81 28.48 -19.24
N THR A 141 25.59 28.77 -18.15
CA THR A 141 26.19 30.10 -17.95
C THR A 141 27.70 30.06 -17.66
N HIS A 142 28.32 28.86 -17.62
CA HIS A 142 29.73 28.77 -17.28
C HIS A 142 30.60 29.38 -18.37
N LYS A 143 31.80 29.79 -18.00
CA LYS A 143 32.77 30.42 -18.88
C LYS A 143 34.15 29.78 -18.70
N HIS A 144 35.02 29.95 -19.67
CA HIS A 144 36.39 29.44 -19.61
C HIS A 144 37.38 30.61 -19.65
N PRO A 145 38.57 30.47 -19.04
CA PRO A 145 39.62 31.45 -19.24
C PRO A 145 40.04 31.50 -20.71
N GLY A 146 40.21 32.67 -21.24
CA GLY A 146 40.75 32.88 -22.59
C GLY A 146 42.26 32.93 -22.60
N ASP A 147 42.84 32.89 -23.77
CA ASP A 147 44.28 32.82 -23.97
C ASP A 147 45.02 34.10 -23.59
N SER A 148 44.36 35.27 -23.57
CA SER A 148 44.98 36.56 -23.30
C SER A 148 44.48 37.22 -22.01
N GLY A 149 44.09 36.42 -21.06
CA GLY A 149 43.58 36.91 -19.77
C GLY A 149 42.12 37.29 -19.72
N GLY A 150 41.39 37.18 -20.85
CA GLY A 150 39.97 37.37 -20.90
C GLY A 150 39.24 36.10 -20.52
N THR A 151 37.88 36.11 -20.71
CA THR A 151 37.04 34.91 -20.54
C THR A 151 36.16 34.74 -21.77
N THR A 152 35.77 33.53 -22.06
CA THR A 152 34.82 33.24 -23.13
C THR A 152 33.42 33.78 -22.79
N GLY A 153 32.55 33.85 -23.76
CA GLY A 153 31.13 34.02 -23.54
C GLY A 153 30.53 32.74 -22.93
N SER A 154 29.24 32.81 -22.60
CA SER A 154 28.50 31.63 -22.22
C SER A 154 28.29 30.69 -23.41
N PRO A 155 28.02 29.41 -23.15
CA PRO A 155 27.69 28.50 -24.25
C PRO A 155 26.49 29.01 -25.07
N LEU A 156 26.50 28.78 -26.39
CA LEU A 156 25.41 29.19 -27.29
C LEU A 156 24.33 28.09 -27.37
#